data_ec91fe5b4965e38e6a388558934c7434
#
_entry.id   ec91fe5b4965e38e6a388558934c7434
#
_cell.length_a   1.000
_cell.length_b   1.000
_cell.length_c   1.000
_cell.angle_alpha   90.00
_cell.angle_beta   90.00
_cell.angle_gamma   90.00
#
_symmetry.space_group_name_H-M   'P 1'
#
loop_
_entity.id
_entity.type
_entity.pdbx_description
1 polymer ?
#
loop_
_entity_poly.entity_id
_entity_poly.type
_entity_poly.pdbx_seq_one_letter_code
_entity_poly.pdbx_strand_id
1 'polypeptide(L)'
;MIIKRRKTTLYIFSLAFLFSIFSCDVGLGEAVDTEPPSVEISAPLANDKIRGTFTMSGSCSDEQGVKTVEIQFSSIDDSTGIVSYYPSEDKFFKASLKEDNTKWECVIDPQKNKIPDGSYEASVVVIDKAGRNSKQKKSFSIDNTPPPCSFNASFCKKN
;
A
#
# COMPACT_ATOMS: atom_id res chain seq x y z
N MET A 1 -4.35 6.43 80.44
CA MET A 1 -3.73 7.16 79.30
C MET A 1 -3.47 6.20 78.11
N ILE A 2 -4.24 5.14 77.91
CA ILE A 2 -4.02 4.12 76.86
C ILE A 2 -5.06 4.17 75.74
N ILE A 3 -6.22 4.75 75.98
CA ILE A 3 -7.36 4.74 75.01
C ILE A 3 -7.17 5.75 73.88
N LYS A 4 -6.40 6.83 74.04
CA LYS A 4 -6.19 7.86 72.98
C LYS A 4 -5.26 7.35 71.83
N ARG A 5 -4.33 6.44 72.13
CA ARG A 5 -3.40 5.93 71.11
C ARG A 5 -4.06 4.96 70.15
N ARG A 6 -5.05 4.17 70.54
CA ARG A 6 -5.78 3.24 69.66
C ARG A 6 -6.61 3.92 68.57
N LYS A 7 -7.21 5.07 68.87
CA LYS A 7 -8.00 5.82 67.91
C LYS A 7 -7.10 6.47 66.79
N THR A 8 -5.95 7.01 67.19
CA THR A 8 -5.00 7.60 66.24
C THR A 8 -4.39 6.57 65.30
N THR A 9 -4.09 5.38 65.79
CA THR A 9 -3.59 4.25 64.94
C THR A 9 -4.63 3.78 63.93
N LEU A 10 -5.91 3.77 64.33
CA LEU A 10 -7.02 3.37 63.46
C LEU A 10 -7.22 4.38 62.32
N TYR A 11 -7.11 5.67 62.61
CA TYR A 11 -7.19 6.74 61.57
C TYR A 11 -6.03 6.72 60.59
N ILE A 12 -4.81 6.37 61.04
CA ILE A 12 -3.64 6.27 60.18
C ILE A 12 -3.79 5.06 59.24
N PHE A 13 -4.33 3.93 59.72
CA PHE A 13 -4.61 2.74 58.88
C PHE A 13 -5.74 3.01 57.88
N SER A 14 -6.80 3.74 58.31
CA SER A 14 -7.90 4.12 57.43
C SER A 14 -7.46 5.10 56.34
N LEU A 15 -6.60 6.06 56.70
CA LEU A 15 -6.05 7.03 55.72
C LEU A 15 -5.07 6.37 54.71
N ALA A 16 -4.26 5.41 55.17
CA ALA A 16 -3.39 4.63 54.29
C ALA A 16 -4.17 3.73 53.31
N PHE A 17 -5.33 3.19 53.73
CA PHE A 17 -6.21 2.39 52.88
C PHE A 17 -6.93 3.20 51.83
N LEU A 18 -7.27 4.47 52.12
CA LEU A 18 -7.88 5.36 51.10
C LEU A 18 -6.90 5.75 49.98
N PHE A 19 -5.60 5.78 50.24
CA PHE A 19 -4.61 6.07 49.21
C PHE A 19 -4.34 4.89 48.29
N SER A 20 -4.68 3.66 48.68
CA SER A 20 -4.44 2.45 47.87
C SER A 20 -5.43 2.27 46.72
N ILE A 21 -6.54 3.03 46.66
CA ILE A 21 -7.54 2.91 45.60
C ILE A 21 -7.36 3.96 44.48
N PHE A 22 -6.40 4.85 44.60
CA PHE A 22 -5.89 5.62 43.46
C PHE A 22 -4.77 4.79 42.77
N SER A 23 -5.09 3.58 42.36
CA SER A 23 -4.35 2.93 41.29
C SER A 23 -4.54 3.83 40.07
N CYS A 24 -3.59 4.67 39.82
CA CYS A 24 -3.48 5.37 38.55
C CYS A 24 -3.52 4.28 37.49
N ASP A 25 -4.56 4.27 36.68
CA ASP A 25 -4.57 3.55 35.41
C ASP A 25 -3.46 4.23 34.61
N VAL A 26 -2.24 3.74 34.81
CA VAL A 26 -1.13 4.07 33.91
C VAL A 26 -1.57 3.41 32.62
N GLY A 27 -2.28 4.16 31.79
CA GLY A 27 -2.63 3.74 30.46
C GLY A 27 -1.35 3.20 29.84
N LEU A 28 -1.24 1.89 29.79
CA LEU A 28 -0.30 1.24 28.89
C LEU A 28 -0.66 1.86 27.54
N GLY A 29 0.21 2.74 27.02
CA GLY A 29 -0.04 3.49 25.80
C GLY A 29 -0.61 2.58 24.74
N GLU A 30 -1.36 3.16 23.81
CA GLU A 30 -1.93 2.43 22.67
C GLU A 30 -0.96 1.34 22.24
N ALA A 31 -1.47 0.12 22.08
CA ALA A 31 -0.65 -1.03 21.69
C ALA A 31 0.16 -0.60 20.47
N VAL A 32 1.49 -0.60 20.62
CA VAL A 32 2.37 -0.23 19.52
C VAL A 32 2.10 -1.25 18.43
N ASP A 33 1.52 -0.79 17.33
CA ASP A 33 1.33 -1.63 16.17
C ASP A 33 2.69 -2.16 15.71
N THR A 34 2.85 -3.47 15.65
CA THR A 34 4.09 -4.17 15.28
C THR A 34 3.96 -4.95 13.98
N GLU A 35 2.75 -5.09 13.46
CA GLU A 35 2.48 -5.84 12.25
C GLU A 35 2.59 -4.95 11.00
N PRO A 36 3.27 -5.38 9.93
CA PRO A 36 3.27 -4.65 8.66
C PRO A 36 1.95 -4.84 7.93
N PRO A 37 1.52 -3.87 7.10
CA PRO A 37 0.30 -3.97 6.32
C PRO A 37 0.35 -5.15 5.34
N SER A 38 -0.80 -5.72 4.99
CA SER A 38 -0.92 -6.67 3.90
C SER A 38 -1.19 -5.95 2.57
N VAL A 39 -0.76 -6.57 1.44
CA VAL A 39 -0.98 -6.05 0.10
C VAL A 39 -1.22 -7.18 -0.89
N GLU A 40 -2.19 -7.00 -1.78
CA GLU A 40 -2.47 -7.91 -2.88
C GLU A 40 -2.72 -7.11 -4.17
N ILE A 41 -2.19 -7.59 -5.31
CA ILE A 41 -2.41 -7.01 -6.63
C ILE A 41 -3.40 -7.91 -7.37
N SER A 42 -4.62 -7.41 -7.62
CA SER A 42 -5.68 -8.13 -8.34
C SER A 42 -5.59 -7.92 -9.85
N ALA A 43 -5.28 -6.70 -10.29
CA ALA A 43 -5.10 -6.36 -11.70
C ALA A 43 -3.87 -5.46 -11.89
N PRO A 44 -3.13 -5.59 -13.01
CA PRO A 44 -3.26 -6.61 -14.03
C PRO A 44 -2.91 -8.01 -13.51
N LEU A 45 -3.32 -9.06 -14.23
CA LEU A 45 -2.85 -10.42 -13.94
C LEU A 45 -1.38 -10.59 -14.33
N ALA A 46 -0.74 -11.59 -13.75
CA ALA A 46 0.67 -11.87 -14.09
C ALA A 46 0.80 -12.20 -15.59
N ASN A 47 1.76 -11.56 -16.24
CA ASN A 47 2.05 -11.68 -17.67
C ASN A 47 0.96 -11.17 -18.64
N ASP A 48 0.02 -10.35 -18.15
CA ASP A 48 -0.95 -9.68 -19.02
C ASP A 48 -0.23 -8.80 -20.06
N LYS A 49 -0.80 -8.76 -21.26
CA LYS A 49 -0.49 -7.80 -22.31
C LYS A 49 -1.48 -6.64 -22.27
N ILE A 50 -0.99 -5.47 -21.95
CA ILE A 50 -1.81 -4.28 -21.75
C ILE A 50 -1.68 -3.35 -22.94
N ARG A 51 -2.80 -2.77 -23.37
CA ARG A 51 -2.84 -1.75 -24.41
C ARG A 51 -3.59 -0.51 -23.93
N GLY A 52 -3.00 0.66 -24.16
CA GLY A 52 -3.61 1.93 -23.77
C GLY A 52 -3.65 2.16 -22.27
N THR A 53 -4.56 3.01 -21.83
CA THR A 53 -4.77 3.32 -20.42
C THR A 53 -5.35 2.10 -19.69
N PHE A 54 -4.81 1.79 -18.52
CA PHE A 54 -5.25 0.66 -17.71
C PHE A 54 -5.34 1.04 -16.23
N THR A 55 -6.01 0.22 -15.46
CA THR A 55 -6.13 0.39 -14.01
C THR A 55 -5.38 -0.73 -13.32
N MET A 56 -4.45 -0.38 -12.46
CA MET A 56 -3.93 -1.29 -11.45
C MET A 56 -4.83 -1.24 -10.23
N SER A 57 -5.14 -2.38 -9.67
CA SER A 57 -6.00 -2.48 -8.49
C SER A 57 -5.65 -3.67 -7.61
N GLY A 58 -6.10 -3.61 -6.38
CA GLY A 58 -5.90 -4.69 -5.43
C GLY A 58 -6.52 -4.39 -4.08
N SER A 59 -6.16 -5.21 -3.11
CA SER A 59 -6.55 -5.06 -1.72
C SER A 59 -5.34 -4.74 -0.83
N CYS A 60 -5.63 -4.11 0.29
CA CYS A 60 -4.66 -3.86 1.35
C CYS A 60 -5.40 -3.89 2.69
N SER A 61 -4.70 -4.22 3.75
CA SER A 61 -5.29 -4.31 5.08
C SER A 61 -4.22 -4.06 6.14
N ASP A 62 -4.63 -3.37 7.21
CA ASP A 62 -3.81 -3.09 8.37
C ASP A 62 -4.71 -2.78 9.57
N GLU A 63 -4.34 -3.21 10.79
CA GLU A 63 -5.15 -3.03 11.99
C GLU A 63 -5.35 -1.56 12.37
N GLN A 64 -4.34 -0.72 12.19
CA GLN A 64 -4.39 0.71 12.45
C GLN A 64 -4.72 1.54 11.21
N GLY A 65 -4.80 0.89 10.08
CA GLY A 65 -5.22 1.42 8.79
C GLY A 65 -4.08 1.85 7.88
N VAL A 66 -4.32 1.66 6.60
CA VAL A 66 -3.41 2.00 5.52
C VAL A 66 -3.35 3.53 5.34
N LYS A 67 -2.15 4.06 5.17
CA LYS A 67 -1.89 5.48 4.91
C LYS A 67 -1.81 5.78 3.42
N THR A 68 -1.03 5.00 2.67
CA THR A 68 -0.82 5.21 1.23
C THR A 68 -0.43 3.92 0.53
N VAL A 69 -0.74 3.85 -0.76
CA VAL A 69 -0.29 2.81 -1.68
C VAL A 69 0.48 3.49 -2.81
N GLU A 70 1.72 3.07 -3.02
CA GLU A 70 2.64 3.62 -3.99
C GLU A 70 3.05 2.56 -5.00
N ILE A 71 3.10 2.93 -6.28
CA ILE A 71 3.37 2.02 -7.38
C ILE A 71 4.52 2.56 -8.22
N GLN A 72 5.45 1.69 -8.55
CA GLN A 72 6.55 2.00 -9.45
C GLN A 72 6.74 0.83 -10.42
N PHE A 73 7.04 1.13 -11.68
CA PHE A 73 7.41 0.12 -12.66
C PHE A 73 8.91 0.15 -12.87
N SER A 74 9.49 -1.02 -13.08
CA SER A 74 10.85 -1.16 -13.55
C SER A 74 10.89 -2.02 -14.81
N SER A 75 11.78 -1.68 -15.74
CA SER A 75 12.13 -2.50 -16.88
C SER A 75 13.64 -2.63 -16.95
N ILE A 76 14.11 -3.76 -17.47
CA ILE A 76 15.53 -4.03 -17.66
C ILE A 76 15.76 -4.13 -19.17
N ASP A 77 16.71 -3.37 -19.68
CA ASP A 77 17.20 -3.52 -21.04
C ASP A 77 18.11 -4.75 -21.12
N ASP A 78 17.68 -5.78 -21.83
CA ASP A 78 18.38 -7.06 -21.90
C ASP A 78 19.77 -6.94 -22.56
N SER A 79 20.00 -5.89 -23.36
CA SER A 79 21.27 -5.67 -24.07
C SER A 79 22.31 -4.94 -23.24
N THR A 80 21.86 -4.02 -22.39
CA THR A 80 22.73 -3.15 -21.59
C THR A 80 22.71 -3.46 -20.09
N GLY A 81 21.69 -4.17 -19.63
CA GLY A 81 21.44 -4.42 -18.20
C GLY A 81 20.96 -3.18 -17.43
N ILE A 82 20.65 -2.07 -18.13
CA ILE A 82 20.21 -0.83 -17.50
C ILE A 82 18.77 -1.00 -17.02
N VAL A 83 18.53 -0.62 -15.75
CA VAL A 83 17.20 -0.59 -15.16
C VAL A 83 16.60 0.81 -15.34
N SER A 84 15.42 0.86 -15.91
CA SER A 84 14.62 2.09 -16.03
C SER A 84 13.43 2.04 -15.09
N TYR A 85 13.10 3.17 -14.43
CA TYR A 85 12.00 3.29 -13.50
C TYR A 85 10.94 4.27 -14.00
N TYR A 86 9.67 3.95 -13.73
CA TYR A 86 8.52 4.79 -14.10
C TYR A 86 7.59 4.98 -12.90
N PRO A 87 7.19 6.24 -12.61
CA PRO A 87 7.43 7.47 -13.39
C PRO A 87 8.88 7.95 -13.38
N SER A 88 9.69 7.64 -12.36
CA SER A 88 11.15 7.84 -12.26
C SER A 88 11.67 7.12 -11.03
N GLU A 89 12.99 7.06 -10.82
CA GLU A 89 13.61 6.38 -9.67
C GLU A 89 13.08 6.90 -8.32
N ASP A 90 12.88 8.20 -8.19
CA ASP A 90 12.45 8.87 -6.94
C ASP A 90 10.94 9.12 -6.87
N LYS A 91 10.15 8.67 -7.85
CA LYS A 91 8.73 8.98 -7.92
C LYS A 91 7.89 7.73 -8.04
N PHE A 92 6.68 7.85 -7.52
CA PHE A 92 5.69 6.78 -7.49
C PHE A 92 4.35 7.26 -8.01
N PHE A 93 3.60 6.39 -8.67
CA PHE A 93 2.17 6.57 -8.88
C PHE A 93 1.49 6.33 -7.54
N LYS A 94 0.60 7.26 -7.15
CA LYS A 94 -0.18 7.12 -5.92
C LYS A 94 -1.54 6.55 -6.25
N ALA A 95 -1.88 5.45 -5.61
CA ALA A 95 -3.19 4.85 -5.75
C ALA A 95 -4.23 5.58 -4.89
N SER A 96 -5.48 5.55 -5.35
CA SER A 96 -6.64 6.00 -4.58
C SER A 96 -7.13 4.85 -3.70
N LEU A 97 -7.28 5.11 -2.41
CA LEU A 97 -7.85 4.16 -1.46
C LEU A 97 -9.39 4.22 -1.52
N LYS A 98 -10.02 3.06 -1.45
CA LYS A 98 -11.48 2.84 -1.53
C LYS A 98 -11.94 1.91 -0.41
N GLU A 99 -13.24 1.88 -0.16
CA GLU A 99 -13.89 0.94 0.77
C GLU A 99 -13.17 0.89 2.13
N ASP A 100 -13.17 2.01 2.84
CA ASP A 100 -12.52 2.16 4.15
C ASP A 100 -11.02 1.80 4.15
N ASN A 101 -10.35 2.12 3.03
CA ASN A 101 -8.94 1.87 2.80
C ASN A 101 -8.55 0.38 2.72
N THR A 102 -9.50 -0.49 2.36
CA THR A 102 -9.24 -1.93 2.15
C THR A 102 -8.98 -2.29 0.69
N LYS A 103 -9.35 -1.39 -0.24
CA LYS A 103 -9.06 -1.53 -1.66
C LYS A 103 -8.33 -0.32 -2.21
N TRP A 104 -7.55 -0.53 -3.23
CA TRP A 104 -6.81 0.53 -3.91
C TRP A 104 -6.92 0.40 -5.43
N GLU A 105 -6.88 1.54 -6.11
CA GLU A 105 -6.85 1.61 -7.56
C GLU A 105 -5.95 2.76 -8.04
N CYS A 106 -5.28 2.55 -9.17
CA CYS A 106 -4.45 3.55 -9.82
C CYS A 106 -4.64 3.45 -11.34
N VAL A 107 -5.11 4.53 -11.96
CA VAL A 107 -5.24 4.63 -13.42
C VAL A 107 -3.92 5.09 -14.01
N ILE A 108 -3.37 4.32 -14.93
CA ILE A 108 -2.09 4.57 -15.58
C ILE A 108 -2.29 4.72 -17.08
N ASP A 109 -1.82 5.82 -17.60
CA ASP A 109 -1.76 6.10 -19.03
C ASP A 109 -0.30 6.02 -19.49
N PRO A 110 0.11 4.95 -20.20
CA PRO A 110 1.48 4.79 -20.64
C PRO A 110 1.97 5.93 -21.54
N GLN A 111 1.12 6.46 -22.43
CA GLN A 111 1.52 7.51 -23.35
C GLN A 111 1.77 8.84 -22.61
N LYS A 112 0.85 9.21 -21.70
CA LYS A 112 0.98 10.41 -20.89
C LYS A 112 2.20 10.35 -19.98
N ASN A 113 2.49 9.18 -19.43
CA ASN A 113 3.61 8.95 -18.51
C ASN A 113 4.90 8.57 -19.23
N LYS A 114 4.92 8.56 -20.58
CA LYS A 114 6.08 8.22 -21.41
C LYS A 114 6.67 6.85 -21.07
N ILE A 115 5.80 5.87 -20.83
CA ILE A 115 6.17 4.48 -20.58
C ILE A 115 6.16 3.78 -21.95
N PRO A 116 7.32 3.34 -22.47
CA PRO A 116 7.40 2.69 -23.78
C PRO A 116 6.78 1.29 -23.76
N ASP A 117 6.60 0.70 -24.93
CA ASP A 117 6.24 -0.71 -25.07
C ASP A 117 7.39 -1.58 -24.52
N GLY A 118 7.04 -2.67 -23.81
CA GLY A 118 8.03 -3.53 -23.20
C GLY A 118 7.50 -4.36 -22.04
N SER A 119 8.39 -5.09 -21.41
CA SER A 119 8.11 -5.89 -20.21
C SER A 119 8.47 -5.12 -18.96
N TYR A 120 7.59 -5.21 -17.98
CA TYR A 120 7.67 -4.45 -16.73
C TYR A 120 7.45 -5.34 -15.52
N GLU A 121 8.12 -5.00 -14.42
CA GLU A 121 7.78 -5.44 -13.08
C GLU A 121 7.17 -4.26 -12.33
N ALA A 122 5.91 -4.37 -11.95
CA ALA A 122 5.29 -3.43 -11.02
C ALA A 122 5.67 -3.79 -9.58
N SER A 123 6.07 -2.78 -8.83
CA SER A 123 6.32 -2.84 -7.41
C SER A 123 5.26 -1.99 -6.70
N VAL A 124 4.40 -2.63 -5.93
CA VAL A 124 3.36 -1.98 -5.13
C VAL A 124 3.79 -2.01 -3.67
N VAL A 125 3.91 -0.84 -3.06
CA VAL A 125 4.29 -0.65 -1.67
C VAL A 125 3.09 -0.06 -0.93
N VAL A 126 2.64 -0.73 0.11
CA VAL A 126 1.62 -0.23 1.03
C VAL A 126 2.31 0.26 2.29
N ILE A 127 1.95 1.44 2.75
CA ILE A 127 2.50 2.08 3.95
C ILE A 127 1.34 2.32 4.92
N ASP A 128 1.49 1.86 6.16
CA ASP A 128 0.54 2.06 7.25
C ASP A 128 0.67 3.44 7.91
N LYS A 129 -0.19 3.73 8.88
CA LYS A 129 -0.14 4.99 9.65
C LYS A 129 1.04 5.06 10.60
N ALA A 130 1.61 3.92 10.99
CA ALA A 130 2.80 3.84 11.82
C ALA A 130 4.12 3.97 11.02
N GLY A 131 4.04 3.97 9.66
CA GLY A 131 5.17 4.13 8.76
C GLY A 131 5.85 2.82 8.37
N ARG A 132 5.26 1.66 8.72
CA ARG A 132 5.73 0.36 8.24
C ARG A 132 5.22 0.11 6.85
N ASN A 133 5.83 -0.81 6.14
CA ASN A 133 5.46 -1.09 4.77
C ASN A 133 5.54 -2.57 4.42
N SER A 134 4.74 -2.94 3.43
CA SER A 134 4.84 -4.22 2.72
C SER A 134 4.88 -3.97 1.22
N LYS A 135 5.51 -4.89 0.52
CA LYS A 135 5.75 -4.79 -0.91
C LYS A 135 5.34 -6.05 -1.62
N GLN A 136 4.61 -5.89 -2.73
CA GLN A 136 4.32 -6.96 -3.67
C GLN A 136 4.77 -6.57 -5.08
N LYS A 137 5.18 -7.56 -5.86
CA LYS A 137 5.63 -7.38 -7.23
C LYS A 137 4.78 -8.20 -8.20
N LYS A 138 4.58 -7.67 -9.40
CA LYS A 138 3.85 -8.36 -10.47
C LYS A 138 4.40 -7.97 -11.84
N SER A 139 4.66 -8.97 -12.70
CA SER A 139 5.15 -8.76 -14.07
C SER A 139 3.96 -8.65 -15.03
N PHE A 140 4.10 -7.77 -16.03
CA PHE A 140 3.16 -7.57 -17.13
C PHE A 140 3.91 -6.95 -18.33
N SER A 141 3.25 -6.80 -19.47
CA SER A 141 3.82 -6.12 -20.63
C SER A 141 2.88 -5.04 -21.16
N ILE A 142 3.46 -4.00 -21.74
CA ILE A 142 2.74 -2.93 -22.43
C ILE A 142 3.06 -3.05 -23.92
N ASP A 143 2.01 -3.06 -24.77
CA ASP A 143 2.12 -3.13 -26.22
C ASP A 143 1.06 -2.22 -26.84
N ASN A 144 1.42 -0.98 -27.09
CA ASN A 144 0.58 0.02 -27.72
C ASN A 144 0.72 0.03 -29.25
N THR A 145 1.59 -0.82 -29.81
CA THR A 145 1.80 -0.92 -31.25
C THR A 145 0.52 -1.43 -31.93
N PRO A 146 -0.07 -0.68 -32.86
CA PRO A 146 -1.22 -1.17 -33.59
C PRO A 146 -0.86 -2.44 -34.38
N PRO A 147 -1.76 -3.43 -34.48
CA PRO A 147 -1.49 -4.57 -35.34
C PRO A 147 -1.29 -4.10 -36.79
N PRO A 148 -0.34 -4.73 -37.52
CA PRO A 148 -0.12 -4.35 -38.92
C PRO A 148 -1.45 -4.51 -39.70
N CYS A 149 -1.90 -3.43 -40.34
CA CYS A 149 -3.05 -3.51 -41.23
C CYS A 149 -2.67 -4.38 -42.42
N SER A 150 -3.08 -5.65 -42.42
CA SER A 150 -3.03 -6.45 -43.65
C SER A 150 -4.12 -5.93 -44.60
N PHE A 151 -3.78 -4.93 -45.40
CA PHE A 151 -4.60 -4.53 -46.53
C PHE A 151 -4.58 -5.68 -47.53
N ASN A 152 -5.57 -6.55 -47.44
CA ASN A 152 -5.84 -7.49 -48.53
C ASN A 152 -6.39 -6.66 -49.69
N ALA A 153 -5.53 -6.31 -50.65
CA ALA A 153 -5.83 -5.51 -51.84
C ALA A 153 -6.84 -6.17 -52.82
N SER A 154 -7.49 -7.27 -52.38
CA SER A 154 -8.46 -8.01 -53.21
C SER A 154 -9.90 -7.48 -53.14
N PHE A 155 -10.20 -6.49 -52.30
CA PHE A 155 -11.57 -5.96 -52.20
C PHE A 155 -11.84 -4.67 -53.00
N CYS A 156 -10.86 -4.19 -53.75
CA CYS A 156 -11.04 -3.04 -54.66
C CYS A 156 -11.15 -3.46 -56.14
N LYS A 157 -11.95 -4.50 -56.44
CA LYS A 157 -12.43 -4.67 -57.80
C LYS A 157 -13.87 -4.16 -57.89
N LYS A 158 -13.92 -2.97 -58.45
CA LYS A 158 -15.03 -2.27 -59.08
C LYS A 158 -16.14 -3.14 -59.63
N ASN A 159 -17.32 -2.70 -59.40
CA ASN A 159 -18.33 -2.58 -60.44
C ASN A 159 -18.43 -1.12 -60.89
#